data_794a72371cf4fae7c146fa99e457f13f
#
_entry.id   794a72371cf4fae7c146fa99e457f13f
#
_cell.length_a   1.000
_cell.length_b   1.000
_cell.length_c   1.000
_cell.angle_alpha   90.00
_cell.angle_beta   90.00
_cell.angle_gamma   90.00
#
_symmetry.space_group_name_H-M   'P 1'
#
loop_
_entity.id
_entity.type
_entity.pdbx_description
1 polymer ?
#
loop_
_entity_poly.entity_id
_entity_poly.type
_entity_poly.pdbx_seq_one_letter_code
_entity_poly.pdbx_strand_id
1 'polypeptide(L)'
;MRLDSKTITKSSQNMNNKPNVLTIAGSDPSGGAGVQADIKVFHSLGVNGLSAITCITSQVPGHVSSVFSIDKDHISMQIDLLNEHYQISAIKLGLLNSVESIEAILDSFNKFNKCPPIIIDPII
;
A
#
# COMPACT_ATOMS: atom_id res chain seq x y z
N MET A 1 -21.35 7.69 -6.37
CA MET A 1 -22.07 6.42 -6.62
C MET A 1 -21.62 5.40 -5.59
N ARG A 2 -22.55 4.73 -4.98
CA ARG A 2 -22.26 3.71 -3.98
C ARG A 2 -22.38 2.33 -4.63
N LEU A 3 -21.32 1.55 -4.59
CA LEU A 3 -21.33 0.18 -5.08
C LEU A 3 -21.62 -0.79 -3.93
N ASP A 4 -22.49 -1.78 -4.19
CA ASP A 4 -22.72 -2.86 -3.25
C ASP A 4 -21.48 -3.77 -3.22
N SER A 5 -20.91 -3.99 -2.04
CA SER A 5 -19.72 -4.83 -1.87
C SER A 5 -19.91 -6.27 -2.36
N LYS A 6 -21.15 -6.76 -2.38
CA LYS A 6 -21.46 -8.11 -2.87
C LYS A 6 -21.34 -8.26 -4.38
N THR A 7 -21.44 -7.15 -5.12
CA THR A 7 -21.35 -7.15 -6.59
C THR A 7 -19.96 -6.81 -7.09
N ILE A 8 -19.05 -6.36 -6.21
CA ILE A 8 -17.69 -5.98 -6.58
C ILE A 8 -16.81 -7.22 -6.56
N THR A 9 -16.20 -7.54 -7.71
CA THR A 9 -15.26 -8.64 -7.86
C THR A 9 -13.89 -8.09 -8.26
N LYS A 10 -12.82 -8.91 -8.18
CA LYS A 10 -11.49 -8.50 -8.63
C LYS A 10 -11.47 -8.10 -10.10
N SER A 11 -12.22 -8.78 -10.95
CA SER A 11 -12.31 -8.43 -12.37
C SER A 11 -13.02 -7.09 -12.58
N SER A 12 -14.04 -6.77 -11.79
CA SER A 12 -14.72 -5.48 -11.84
C SER A 12 -13.78 -4.32 -11.50
N GLN A 13 -12.83 -4.53 -10.57
CA GLN A 13 -11.86 -3.52 -10.18
C GLN A 13 -10.81 -3.23 -11.25
N ASN A 14 -10.71 -4.09 -12.28
CA ASN A 14 -9.79 -3.92 -13.40
C ASN A 14 -10.50 -3.50 -14.70
N MET A 15 -11.71 -2.95 -14.62
CA MET A 15 -12.52 -2.59 -15.80
C MET A 15 -11.83 -1.60 -16.74
N ASN A 16 -10.94 -0.77 -16.23
CA ASN A 16 -10.21 0.23 -17.02
C ASN A 16 -8.93 -0.33 -17.68
N ASN A 17 -8.66 -1.63 -17.55
CA ASN A 17 -7.43 -2.28 -18.02
C ASN A 17 -6.14 -1.68 -17.43
N LYS A 18 -6.24 -0.91 -16.35
CA LYS A 18 -5.09 -0.38 -15.65
C LYS A 18 -4.61 -1.39 -14.61
N PRO A 19 -3.31 -1.72 -14.59
CA PRO A 19 -2.78 -2.54 -13.51
C PRO A 19 -3.01 -1.87 -12.16
N ASN A 20 -3.29 -2.67 -11.15
CA ASN A 20 -3.33 -2.20 -9.77
C ASN A 20 -1.98 -2.44 -9.14
N VAL A 21 -1.37 -1.40 -8.61
CA VAL A 21 -0.06 -1.47 -7.95
C VAL A 21 -0.23 -1.00 -6.51
N LEU A 22 0.26 -1.82 -5.58
CA LEU A 22 0.14 -1.55 -4.14
C LEU A 22 1.46 -1.01 -3.61
N THR A 23 1.42 0.13 -2.94
CA THR A 23 2.52 0.58 -2.10
C THR A 23 2.22 0.31 -0.64
N ILE A 24 3.19 -0.23 0.08
CA ILE A 24 3.14 -0.46 1.53
C ILE A 24 4.27 0.37 2.13
N ALA A 25 3.92 1.47 2.77
CA ALA A 25 4.90 2.44 3.24
C ALA A 25 4.31 3.37 4.31
N GLY A 26 5.12 4.28 4.81
CA GLY A 26 4.66 5.30 5.73
C GLY A 26 3.94 6.45 5.01
N SER A 27 3.21 7.23 5.79
CA SER A 27 2.53 8.43 5.31
C SER A 27 3.39 9.66 5.57
N ASP A 28 3.63 10.45 4.51
CA ASP A 28 4.30 11.75 4.57
C ASP A 28 3.29 12.86 4.28
N PRO A 29 2.91 13.67 5.29
CA PRO A 29 1.90 14.71 5.10
C PRO A 29 2.32 15.79 4.11
N SER A 30 3.63 15.98 3.87
CA SER A 30 4.12 16.95 2.89
C SER A 30 4.04 16.44 1.45
N GLY A 31 3.82 15.13 1.26
CA GLY A 31 3.67 14.54 -0.07
C GLY A 31 4.95 14.29 -0.83
N GLY A 32 6.13 14.56 -0.21
CA GLY A 32 7.43 14.42 -0.87
C GLY A 32 8.01 13.02 -0.83
N ALA A 33 7.45 12.15 0.00
CA ALA A 33 7.90 10.77 0.19
C ALA A 33 6.69 9.90 0.53
N GLY A 34 6.96 8.64 0.93
CA GLY A 34 5.94 7.72 1.42
C GLY A 34 4.88 7.36 0.39
N VAL A 35 3.73 6.92 0.89
CA VAL A 35 2.63 6.50 0.01
C VAL A 35 2.14 7.63 -0.90
N GLN A 36 2.17 8.86 -0.44
CA GLN A 36 1.73 10.02 -1.23
C GLN A 36 2.60 10.22 -2.48
N ALA A 37 3.91 10.14 -2.34
CA ALA A 37 4.82 10.23 -3.48
C ALA A 37 4.64 9.05 -4.43
N ASP A 38 4.49 7.85 -3.89
CA ASP A 38 4.28 6.64 -4.68
C ASP A 38 3.00 6.74 -5.52
N ILE A 39 1.89 7.17 -4.92
CA ILE A 39 0.61 7.31 -5.63
C ILE A 39 0.72 8.32 -6.76
N LYS A 40 1.44 9.42 -6.56
CA LYS A 40 1.68 10.41 -7.63
C LYS A 40 2.41 9.79 -8.82
N VAL A 41 3.46 8.99 -8.53
CA VAL A 41 4.21 8.30 -9.59
C VAL A 41 3.33 7.28 -10.30
N PHE A 42 2.58 6.48 -9.55
CA PHE A 42 1.66 5.50 -10.14
C PHE A 42 0.65 6.17 -11.07
N HIS A 43 0.07 7.27 -10.62
CA HIS A 43 -0.89 8.01 -11.44
C HIS A 43 -0.23 8.52 -12.73
N SER A 44 0.99 9.07 -12.64
CA SER A 44 1.71 9.58 -13.81
C SER A 44 2.07 8.48 -14.82
N LEU A 45 2.21 7.24 -14.36
CA LEU A 45 2.50 6.07 -15.21
C LEU A 45 1.24 5.40 -15.75
N GLY A 46 0.06 5.90 -15.41
CA GLY A 46 -1.20 5.34 -15.90
C GLY A 46 -1.61 4.04 -15.22
N VAL A 47 -1.10 3.74 -14.03
CA VAL A 47 -1.53 2.60 -13.23
C VAL A 47 -2.43 3.05 -12.08
N ASN A 48 -3.25 2.13 -11.58
CA ASN A 48 -4.10 2.41 -10.43
C ASN A 48 -3.34 2.16 -9.14
N GLY A 49 -3.12 3.20 -8.35
CA GLY A 49 -2.37 3.12 -7.10
C GLY A 49 -3.25 2.74 -5.91
N LEU A 50 -2.85 1.69 -5.21
CA LEU A 50 -3.42 1.26 -3.95
C LEU A 50 -2.37 1.48 -2.86
N SER A 51 -2.80 1.68 -1.62
CA SER A 51 -1.86 1.93 -0.52
C SER A 51 -2.27 1.25 0.77
N ALA A 52 -1.27 0.76 1.50
CA ALA A 52 -1.39 0.33 2.89
C ALA A 52 -0.34 1.09 3.70
N ILE A 53 -0.76 1.67 4.81
CA ILE A 53 0.08 2.58 5.60
C ILE A 53 0.65 1.82 6.78
N THR A 54 1.98 1.87 6.95
CA THR A 54 2.70 1.23 8.06
C THR A 54 2.90 2.16 9.26
N CYS A 55 3.01 3.45 9.00
CA CYS A 55 3.14 4.48 10.04
C CYS A 55 2.66 5.82 9.51
N ILE A 56 2.29 6.69 10.43
CA ILE A 56 1.95 8.07 10.13
C ILE A 56 3.09 8.93 10.65
N THR A 57 3.58 9.83 9.81
CA THR A 57 4.62 10.77 10.23
C THR A 57 4.08 12.19 10.29
N SER A 58 4.72 13.01 11.11
CA SER A 58 4.55 14.46 11.11
C SER A 58 5.88 15.03 10.63
N GLN A 59 5.92 15.40 9.35
CA GLN A 59 7.18 15.82 8.74
C GLN A 59 6.95 16.82 7.62
N VAL A 60 8.01 17.57 7.35
CA VAL A 60 8.18 18.39 6.16
C VAL A 60 9.60 18.13 5.62
N PRO A 61 9.95 18.56 4.40
CA PRO A 61 11.30 18.36 3.90
C PRO A 61 12.37 18.84 4.90
N GLY A 62 13.29 17.93 5.23
CA GLY A 62 14.38 18.21 6.16
C GLY A 62 14.04 18.12 7.64
N HIS A 63 12.80 17.85 8.01
CA HIS A 63 12.43 17.77 9.44
C HIS A 63 11.32 16.74 9.69
N VAL A 64 11.62 15.74 10.52
CA VAL A 64 10.65 14.75 11.01
C VAL A 64 10.45 15.02 12.50
N SER A 65 9.23 15.37 12.90
CA SER A 65 8.93 15.65 14.31
C SER A 65 8.35 14.45 15.05
N SER A 66 7.62 13.57 14.37
CA SER A 66 7.06 12.39 15.02
C SER A 66 6.80 11.27 14.01
N VAL A 67 6.80 10.03 14.53
CA VAL A 67 6.42 8.82 13.80
C VAL A 67 5.47 8.04 14.68
N PHE A 68 4.29 7.72 14.16
CA PHE A 68 3.28 6.92 14.85
C PHE A 68 3.09 5.60 14.10
N SER A 69 3.46 4.50 14.72
CA SER A 69 3.33 3.17 14.12
C SER A 69 1.88 2.73 14.07
N ILE A 70 1.46 2.19 12.92
CA ILE A 70 0.18 1.50 12.80
C ILE A 70 0.38 0.09 13.36
N ASP A 71 -0.57 -0.39 14.16
CA ASP A 71 -0.48 -1.74 14.72
C ASP A 71 -0.57 -2.80 13.61
N LYS A 72 0.02 -3.97 13.90
CA LYS A 72 0.16 -5.04 12.90
C LYS A 72 -1.19 -5.52 12.37
N ASP A 73 -2.23 -5.56 13.20
CA ASP A 73 -3.55 -6.02 12.77
C ASP A 73 -4.15 -5.09 11.73
N HIS A 74 -4.02 -3.78 11.92
CA HIS A 74 -4.52 -2.80 10.95
C HIS A 74 -3.69 -2.76 9.67
N ILE A 75 -2.39 -3.07 9.74
CA ILE A 75 -1.59 -3.23 8.52
C ILE A 75 -2.09 -4.42 7.72
N SER A 76 -2.27 -5.57 8.36
CA SER A 76 -2.80 -6.77 7.72
C SER A 76 -4.20 -6.54 7.15
N MET A 77 -5.08 -5.88 7.89
CA MET A 77 -6.45 -5.60 7.45
C MET A 77 -6.48 -4.75 6.18
N GLN A 78 -5.60 -3.76 6.07
CA GLN A 78 -5.50 -2.95 4.85
C GLN A 78 -5.12 -3.81 3.64
N ILE A 79 -4.06 -4.61 3.80
CA ILE A 79 -3.54 -5.44 2.71
C ILE A 79 -4.55 -6.53 2.33
N ASP A 80 -5.11 -7.21 3.31
CA ASP A 80 -6.04 -8.32 3.09
C ASP A 80 -7.30 -7.85 2.35
N LEU A 81 -7.85 -6.71 2.73
CA LEU A 81 -9.03 -6.16 2.07
C LEU A 81 -8.74 -5.81 0.62
N LEU A 82 -7.58 -5.21 0.36
CA LEU A 82 -7.17 -4.88 -1.02
C LEU A 82 -6.94 -6.16 -1.84
N ASN A 83 -6.31 -7.16 -1.24
CA ASN A 83 -6.09 -8.44 -1.93
C ASN A 83 -7.41 -9.16 -2.26
N GLU A 84 -8.42 -9.04 -1.40
CA GLU A 84 -9.73 -9.64 -1.64
C GLU A 84 -10.47 -8.98 -2.81
N HIS A 85 -10.28 -7.69 -3.05
CA HIS A 85 -11.09 -6.92 -3.97
C HIS A 85 -10.37 -6.48 -5.25
N TYR A 86 -9.03 -6.55 -5.28
CA TYR A 86 -8.23 -6.10 -6.42
C TYR A 86 -7.30 -7.20 -6.91
N GLN A 87 -7.11 -7.25 -8.23
CA GLN A 87 -6.05 -8.01 -8.85
C GLN A 87 -4.77 -7.17 -8.77
N ILE A 88 -3.90 -7.46 -7.81
CA ILE A 88 -2.68 -6.69 -7.59
C ILE A 88 -1.57 -7.21 -8.49
N SER A 89 -1.03 -6.34 -9.34
CA SER A 89 -0.03 -6.71 -10.36
C SER A 89 1.41 -6.56 -9.86
N ALA A 90 1.65 -5.67 -8.91
CA ALA A 90 2.97 -5.46 -8.33
C ALA A 90 2.84 -4.79 -6.96
N ILE A 91 3.84 -4.96 -6.11
CA ILE A 91 3.89 -4.38 -4.77
C ILE A 91 5.22 -3.64 -4.60
N LYS A 92 5.17 -2.42 -4.07
CA LYS A 92 6.35 -1.67 -3.64
C LYS A 92 6.35 -1.58 -2.12
N LEU A 93 7.47 -1.94 -1.50
CA LEU A 93 7.70 -1.76 -0.06
C LEU A 93 8.60 -0.56 0.16
N GLY A 94 8.10 0.41 0.93
CA GLY A 94 8.88 1.56 1.38
C GLY A 94 9.28 1.43 2.85
N LEU A 95 9.03 2.47 3.64
CA LEU A 95 9.33 2.47 5.07
C LEU A 95 8.42 1.49 5.80
N LEU A 96 9.00 0.44 6.36
CA LEU A 96 8.25 -0.59 7.09
C LEU A 96 8.16 -0.31 8.59
N ASN A 97 9.07 0.48 9.10
CA ASN A 97 9.07 1.09 10.44
C ASN A 97 9.34 0.13 11.62
N SER A 98 8.90 -1.13 11.55
CA SER A 98 9.05 -2.05 12.68
C SER A 98 9.09 -3.50 12.23
N VAL A 99 9.58 -4.38 13.13
CA VAL A 99 9.54 -5.83 12.92
C VAL A 99 8.10 -6.33 12.85
N GLU A 100 7.22 -5.77 13.68
CA GLU A 100 5.79 -6.13 13.70
C GLU A 100 5.12 -5.81 12.36
N SER A 101 5.48 -4.70 11.73
CA SER A 101 5.00 -4.36 10.39
C SER A 101 5.45 -5.39 9.36
N ILE A 102 6.71 -5.81 9.43
CA ILE A 102 7.26 -6.83 8.52
C ILE A 102 6.52 -8.15 8.70
N GLU A 103 6.29 -8.58 9.94
CA GLU A 103 5.56 -9.81 10.24
C GLU A 103 4.13 -9.76 9.67
N ALA A 104 3.42 -8.65 9.88
CA ALA A 104 2.07 -8.45 9.37
C ALA A 104 2.03 -8.54 7.84
N ILE A 105 3.00 -7.91 7.17
CA ILE A 105 3.11 -7.91 5.71
C ILE A 105 3.35 -9.32 5.19
N LEU A 106 4.27 -10.06 5.79
CA LEU A 106 4.56 -11.44 5.39
C LEU A 106 3.36 -12.35 5.59
N ASP A 107 2.65 -12.21 6.70
CA ASP A 107 1.42 -12.97 6.95
C ASP A 107 0.36 -12.69 5.88
N SER A 108 0.20 -11.44 5.50
CA SER A 108 -0.74 -11.06 4.43
C SER A 108 -0.30 -11.60 3.07
N PHE A 109 0.99 -11.59 2.76
CA PHE A 109 1.49 -12.12 1.49
C PHE A 109 1.22 -13.62 1.35
N ASN A 110 1.26 -14.37 2.46
CA ASN A 110 0.94 -15.79 2.45
C ASN A 110 -0.52 -16.09 2.07
N LYS A 111 -1.39 -15.10 2.13
CA LYS A 111 -2.81 -15.25 1.73
C LYS A 111 -3.03 -14.99 0.25
N PHE A 112 -2.04 -14.50 -0.47
CA PHE A 112 -2.15 -14.29 -1.92
C PHE A 112 -2.14 -15.64 -2.62
N ASN A 113 -3.03 -15.84 -3.60
CA ASN A 113 -3.01 -17.05 -4.43
C ASN A 113 -1.70 -17.17 -5.19
N LYS A 114 -1.26 -16.05 -5.75
CA LYS A 114 0.04 -15.91 -6.39
C LYS A 114 0.58 -14.54 -6.03
N CYS A 115 1.66 -14.52 -5.25
CA CYS A 115 2.25 -13.24 -4.84
C CYS A 115 2.83 -12.53 -6.06
N PRO A 116 2.45 -11.26 -6.30
CA PRO A 116 3.00 -10.51 -7.42
C PRO A 116 4.46 -10.13 -7.19
N PRO A 117 5.16 -9.62 -8.21
CA PRO A 117 6.50 -9.08 -8.04
C PRO A 117 6.55 -8.01 -6.94
N ILE A 118 7.60 -8.04 -6.14
CA ILE A 118 7.81 -7.12 -5.04
C ILE A 118 9.08 -6.32 -5.29
N ILE A 119 8.99 -5.00 -5.21
CA ILE A 119 10.12 -4.09 -5.28
C ILE A 119 10.32 -3.50 -3.89
N ILE A 120 11.52 -3.68 -3.35
CA ILE A 120 11.88 -3.13 -2.05
C ILE A 120 12.73 -1.89 -2.28
N ASP A 121 12.26 -0.77 -1.75
CA ASP A 121 12.98 0.51 -1.76
C ASP A 121 13.48 0.77 -0.33
N PRO A 122 14.69 0.29 0.01
CA PRO A 122 15.18 0.40 1.38
C PRO A 122 15.49 1.87 1.70
N ILE A 123 14.95 2.31 2.83
CA ILE A 123 15.27 3.62 3.38
C ILE A 123 16.40 3.44 4.39
N ILE A 124 17.52 4.06 4.09
CA ILE A 124 18.74 3.95 4.90
C ILE A 124 18.87 5.20 5.77
#